data_508e5052d515ca966bb1b06e3b5e6ae6
#
_entry.id   508e5052d515ca966bb1b06e3b5e6ae6
#
_cell.length_a   1.000
_cell.length_b   1.000
_cell.length_c   1.000
_cell.angle_alpha   90.00
_cell.angle_beta   90.00
_cell.angle_gamma   90.00
#
_symmetry.space_group_name_H-M   'P 1'
#
loop_
_entity.id
_entity.type
_entity.pdbx_description
1 polymer ?
#
loop_
_entity_poly.entity_id
_entity_poly.type
_entity_poly.pdbx_seq_one_letter_code
_entity_poly.pdbx_strand_id
1 'polypeptide(L)'
;MTPALSIALDPIAPGRWRTIAGPEWSNPGGGLWGGYAIGLCVRVLEAEPDAVGEALSLTLTYAAGLPSGELDVRTRRLRQGGSVGVWEVEILPAGSEQVGVHGMVTMARRPATPDFAFATMPLAPDPDSLPSPDMPGASQHYGASAFERRTLEGFPPKPGGDSRSLAWVRSRRGPLDKALLGMITDNSAPRVMYALGPTIMTTTLSLTAYLHATVEELAEVGDDFILVECEGRVGGGGASDERSSYWRRDGKLLATSEQLAWYRQLNRTSPE
;
A
#
# COMPACT_ATOMS: atom_id res chain seq x y z
N MET A 1 -12.38 -9.95 -18.04
CA MET A 1 -12.37 -8.70 -17.24
C MET A 1 -12.10 -9.09 -15.80
N THR A 2 -11.05 -8.52 -15.19
CA THR A 2 -10.78 -8.70 -13.75
C THR A 2 -11.88 -7.94 -12.99
N PRO A 3 -12.49 -8.52 -11.94
CA PRO A 3 -13.49 -7.81 -11.15
C PRO A 3 -12.91 -6.54 -10.53
N ALA A 4 -13.72 -5.49 -10.43
CA ALA A 4 -13.36 -4.30 -9.66
C ALA A 4 -13.00 -4.67 -8.20
N LEU A 5 -12.14 -3.89 -7.56
CA LEU A 5 -11.84 -4.10 -6.15
C LEU A 5 -13.11 -3.94 -5.33
N SER A 6 -13.60 -5.06 -4.82
CA SER A 6 -14.69 -5.09 -3.85
C SER A 6 -14.16 -5.75 -2.58
N ILE A 7 -14.01 -4.97 -1.51
CA ILE A 7 -13.80 -5.48 -0.16
C ILE A 7 -15.19 -5.49 0.48
N ALA A 8 -15.81 -6.67 0.51
CA ALA A 8 -17.09 -6.83 1.19
C ALA A 8 -16.88 -6.65 2.71
N LEU A 9 -17.72 -5.82 3.31
CA LEU A 9 -17.67 -5.51 4.73
C LEU A 9 -19.03 -5.84 5.35
N ASP A 10 -19.05 -6.81 6.23
CA ASP A 10 -20.23 -7.19 6.99
C ASP A 10 -20.20 -6.51 8.36
N PRO A 11 -21.15 -5.62 8.68
CA PRO A 11 -21.22 -5.01 9.98
C PRO A 11 -21.67 -6.05 11.04
N ILE A 12 -20.87 -6.24 12.08
CA ILE A 12 -21.17 -7.16 13.19
C ILE A 12 -21.83 -6.39 14.35
N ALA A 13 -21.28 -5.21 14.65
CA ALA A 13 -21.72 -4.31 15.71
C ALA A 13 -21.16 -2.90 15.41
N PRO A 14 -21.59 -1.85 16.12
CA PRO A 14 -20.96 -0.54 15.99
C PRO A 14 -19.44 -0.60 16.18
N GLY A 15 -18.69 -0.11 15.17
CA GLY A 15 -17.22 -0.17 15.15
C GLY A 15 -16.64 -1.59 15.01
N ARG A 16 -17.43 -2.56 14.57
CA ARG A 16 -16.97 -3.93 14.33
C ARG A 16 -17.47 -4.48 13.01
N TRP A 17 -16.54 -4.92 12.20
CA TRP A 17 -16.77 -5.39 10.83
C TRP A 17 -16.11 -6.73 10.61
N ARG A 18 -16.62 -7.49 9.67
CA ARG A 18 -16.02 -8.72 9.17
C ARG A 18 -15.81 -8.62 7.68
N THR A 19 -14.72 -9.23 7.21
CA THR A 19 -14.43 -9.37 5.78
C THR A 19 -13.75 -10.69 5.51
N ILE A 20 -13.66 -11.06 4.24
CA ILE A 20 -12.91 -12.24 3.78
C ILE A 20 -11.84 -11.75 2.81
N ALA A 21 -10.57 -11.93 3.17
CA ALA A 21 -9.44 -11.73 2.29
C ALA A 21 -9.12 -13.04 1.56
N GLY A 22 -9.37 -13.08 0.25
CA GLY A 22 -9.08 -14.26 -0.56
C GLY A 22 -7.58 -14.54 -0.70
N PRO A 23 -7.19 -15.76 -1.14
CA PRO A 23 -5.80 -16.16 -1.30
C PRO A 23 -5.06 -15.34 -2.36
N GLU A 24 -5.76 -14.69 -3.28
CA GLU A 24 -5.21 -13.77 -4.28
C GLU A 24 -4.56 -12.52 -3.67
N TRP A 25 -4.82 -12.24 -2.40
CA TRP A 25 -4.23 -11.15 -1.64
C TRP A 25 -3.06 -11.61 -0.76
N SER A 26 -2.57 -12.83 -0.95
CA SER A 26 -1.41 -13.32 -0.21
C SER A 26 -0.11 -12.63 -0.65
N ASN A 27 0.87 -12.59 0.25
CA ASN A 27 2.25 -12.24 -0.04
C ASN A 27 3.07 -13.51 -0.38
N PRO A 28 4.31 -13.37 -0.87
CA PRO A 28 5.16 -14.53 -1.20
C PRO A 28 5.47 -15.47 -0.02
N GLY A 29 5.31 -15.00 1.22
CA GLY A 29 5.47 -15.79 2.44
C GLY A 29 4.21 -16.54 2.88
N GLY A 30 3.11 -16.44 2.12
CA GLY A 30 1.83 -17.12 2.39
C GLY A 30 0.91 -16.40 3.37
N GLY A 31 1.33 -15.27 3.94
CA GLY A 31 0.46 -14.38 4.73
C GLY A 31 -0.29 -13.37 3.87
N LEU A 32 -1.18 -12.61 4.48
CA LEU A 32 -1.87 -11.51 3.82
C LEU A 32 -0.86 -10.43 3.39
N TRP A 33 -1.03 -9.89 2.18
CA TRP A 33 -0.23 -8.77 1.71
C TRP A 33 -0.58 -7.48 2.48
N GLY A 34 0.46 -6.73 2.91
CA GLY A 34 0.29 -5.52 3.73
C GLY A 34 -0.51 -4.43 3.03
N GLY A 35 -0.38 -4.30 1.71
CA GLY A 35 -1.18 -3.36 0.93
C GLY A 35 -2.69 -3.62 1.02
N TYR A 36 -3.12 -4.88 1.13
CA TYR A 36 -4.54 -5.18 1.36
C TYR A 36 -5.03 -4.61 2.69
N ALA A 37 -4.23 -4.71 3.75
CA ALA A 37 -4.57 -4.15 5.05
C ALA A 37 -4.73 -2.61 4.99
N ILE A 38 -3.90 -1.93 4.18
CA ILE A 38 -4.04 -0.49 3.95
C ILE A 38 -5.37 -0.17 3.26
N GLY A 39 -5.68 -0.87 2.18
CA GLY A 39 -6.95 -0.70 1.46
C GLY A 39 -8.17 -1.00 2.34
N LEU A 40 -8.08 -2.04 3.19
CA LEU A 40 -9.14 -2.41 4.13
C LEU A 40 -9.37 -1.31 5.18
N CYS A 41 -8.30 -0.69 5.72
CA CYS A 41 -8.44 0.44 6.64
C CYS A 41 -9.18 1.63 6.00
N VAL A 42 -8.92 1.92 4.73
CA VAL A 42 -9.65 2.97 4.00
C VAL A 42 -11.12 2.58 3.83
N ARG A 43 -11.39 1.37 3.33
CA ARG A 43 -12.76 0.91 3.06
C ARG A 43 -13.64 0.86 4.29
N VAL A 44 -13.10 0.37 5.41
CA VAL A 44 -13.89 0.29 6.64
C VAL A 44 -14.27 1.68 7.16
N LEU A 45 -13.38 2.67 7.02
CA LEU A 45 -13.70 4.04 7.44
C LEU A 45 -14.62 4.77 6.46
N GLU A 46 -14.56 4.44 5.16
CA GLU A 46 -15.56 4.90 4.20
C GLU A 46 -16.97 4.33 4.50
N ALA A 47 -17.04 3.15 5.13
CA ALA A 47 -18.29 2.52 5.56
C ALA A 47 -18.76 2.94 6.95
N GLU A 48 -17.90 3.57 7.76
CA GLU A 48 -18.29 4.06 9.10
C GLU A 48 -19.26 5.24 9.02
N PRO A 49 -20.46 5.13 9.61
CA PRO A 49 -21.49 6.19 9.50
C PRO A 49 -21.03 7.55 10.02
N ASP A 50 -20.14 7.54 11.01
CA ASP A 50 -19.64 8.73 11.68
C ASP A 50 -18.34 9.27 11.09
N ALA A 51 -17.73 8.60 10.11
CA ALA A 51 -16.53 9.10 9.47
C ALA A 51 -16.87 10.26 8.53
N VAL A 52 -16.05 11.31 8.55
CA VAL A 52 -16.30 12.50 7.75
C VAL A 52 -15.23 12.67 6.68
N GLY A 53 -15.70 12.97 5.45
CA GLY A 53 -14.81 13.25 4.33
C GLY A 53 -14.09 12.01 3.82
N GLU A 54 -12.81 12.16 3.52
CA GLU A 54 -11.98 11.16 2.86
C GLU A 54 -10.69 10.88 3.65
N ALA A 55 -10.04 9.73 3.42
CA ALA A 55 -8.77 9.40 4.05
C ALA A 55 -7.67 10.37 3.60
N LEU A 56 -7.00 11.01 4.56
CA LEU A 56 -5.85 11.89 4.36
C LEU A 56 -4.53 11.21 4.64
N SER A 57 -4.48 10.44 5.72
CA SER A 57 -3.25 9.76 6.13
C SER A 57 -3.58 8.48 6.90
N LEU A 58 -2.65 7.53 6.78
CA LEU A 58 -2.66 6.29 7.53
C LEU A 58 -1.28 6.06 8.09
N THR A 59 -1.20 5.62 9.34
CA THR A 59 0.04 5.07 9.93
C THR A 59 -0.30 3.71 10.49
N LEU A 60 0.26 2.66 9.89
CA LEU A 60 0.00 1.28 10.27
C LEU A 60 1.23 0.65 10.92
N THR A 61 1.01 -0.16 11.93
CA THR A 61 1.99 -1.06 12.55
C THR A 61 1.55 -2.49 12.30
N TYR A 62 2.43 -3.30 11.72
CA TYR A 62 2.21 -4.71 11.45
C TYR A 62 2.76 -5.51 12.63
N ALA A 63 1.90 -5.74 13.62
CA ALA A 63 2.28 -6.38 14.90
C ALA A 63 2.45 -7.90 14.78
N ALA A 64 1.67 -8.53 13.89
CA ALA A 64 1.78 -9.95 13.57
C ALA A 64 1.32 -10.20 12.12
N GLY A 65 1.77 -11.31 11.54
CA GLY A 65 1.28 -11.75 10.23
C GLY A 65 -0.21 -12.09 10.27
N LEU A 66 -0.97 -11.58 9.31
CA LEU A 66 -2.37 -11.95 9.10
C LEU A 66 -2.45 -13.11 8.11
N PRO A 67 -3.31 -14.10 8.33
CA PRO A 67 -3.62 -15.12 7.32
C PRO A 67 -4.57 -14.54 6.25
N SER A 68 -4.64 -15.19 5.09
CA SER A 68 -5.81 -15.06 4.21
C SER A 68 -7.01 -15.75 4.86
N GLY A 69 -8.23 -15.31 4.56
CA GLY A 69 -9.47 -15.83 5.11
C GLY A 69 -10.29 -14.77 5.82
N GLU A 70 -11.07 -15.20 6.82
CA GLU A 70 -11.92 -14.29 7.59
C GLU A 70 -11.11 -13.39 8.52
N LEU A 71 -11.39 -12.10 8.47
CA LEU A 71 -10.77 -11.07 9.29
C LEU A 71 -11.85 -10.28 10.03
N ASP A 72 -11.59 -9.99 11.29
CA ASP A 72 -12.33 -9.02 12.08
C ASP A 72 -11.62 -7.66 12.00
N VAL A 73 -12.40 -6.59 11.83
CA VAL A 73 -11.89 -5.22 11.85
C VAL A 73 -12.60 -4.46 12.95
N ARG A 74 -11.84 -3.82 13.81
CA ARG A 74 -12.35 -2.96 14.88
C ARG A 74 -11.98 -1.53 14.57
N THR A 75 -12.95 -0.63 14.69
CA THR A 75 -12.74 0.80 14.51
C THR A 75 -13.11 1.52 15.80
N ARG A 76 -12.34 2.53 16.13
CA ARG A 76 -12.61 3.39 17.27
C ARG A 76 -12.31 4.84 16.95
N ARG A 77 -13.33 5.67 17.01
CA ARG A 77 -13.16 7.11 16.84
C ARG A 77 -12.45 7.68 18.07
N LEU A 78 -11.27 8.25 17.89
CA LEU A 78 -10.50 8.90 18.95
C LEU A 78 -10.90 10.36 19.09
N ARG A 79 -11.15 11.02 17.97
CA ARG A 79 -11.56 12.43 17.93
C ARG A 79 -12.42 12.70 16.69
N GLN A 80 -13.41 13.54 16.85
CA GLN A 80 -14.17 14.15 15.77
C GLN A 80 -14.23 15.65 15.99
N GLY A 81 -13.66 16.40 15.04
CA GLY A 81 -13.86 17.84 14.87
C GLY A 81 -14.89 18.13 13.77
N GLY A 82 -15.08 19.38 13.43
CA GLY A 82 -16.00 19.78 12.35
C GLY A 82 -15.59 19.27 10.97
N SER A 83 -14.30 19.22 10.70
CA SER A 83 -13.75 18.82 9.39
C SER A 83 -12.78 17.67 9.45
N VAL A 84 -12.24 17.30 10.62
CA VAL A 84 -11.20 16.26 10.77
C VAL A 84 -11.61 15.27 11.85
N GLY A 85 -11.55 13.99 11.50
CA GLY A 85 -11.73 12.86 12.41
C GLY A 85 -10.45 12.05 12.49
N VAL A 86 -10.13 11.54 13.69
CA VAL A 86 -9.00 10.62 13.92
C VAL A 86 -9.55 9.30 14.43
N TRP A 87 -9.17 8.23 13.77
CA TRP A 87 -9.65 6.88 13.99
C TRP A 87 -8.52 5.92 14.26
N GLU A 88 -8.77 4.99 15.14
CA GLU A 88 -7.98 3.80 15.33
C GLU A 88 -8.65 2.64 14.60
N VAL A 89 -7.86 1.80 13.94
CA VAL A 89 -8.31 0.60 13.23
C VAL A 89 -7.42 -0.57 13.66
N GLU A 90 -8.04 -1.68 14.04
CA GLU A 90 -7.35 -2.94 14.29
C GLU A 90 -7.86 -4.01 13.32
N ILE A 91 -6.95 -4.80 12.75
CA ILE A 91 -7.28 -5.95 11.91
C ILE A 91 -6.74 -7.21 12.59
N LEU A 92 -7.63 -8.19 12.76
CA LEU A 92 -7.35 -9.44 13.47
C LEU A 92 -7.82 -10.63 12.62
N PRO A 93 -7.23 -11.83 12.79
CA PRO A 93 -7.89 -13.06 12.34
C PRO A 93 -9.26 -13.19 13.02
N ALA A 94 -10.30 -13.62 12.29
CA ALA A 94 -11.64 -13.73 12.85
C ALA A 94 -11.66 -14.62 14.11
N GLY A 95 -12.30 -14.14 15.16
CA GLY A 95 -12.38 -14.83 16.46
C GLY A 95 -11.10 -14.79 17.30
N SER A 96 -10.06 -14.07 16.86
CA SER A 96 -8.81 -13.88 17.62
C SER A 96 -8.84 -12.57 18.40
N GLU A 97 -8.09 -12.52 19.50
CA GLU A 97 -7.78 -11.27 20.19
C GLU A 97 -6.37 -10.74 19.85
N GLN A 98 -5.61 -11.49 19.05
CA GLN A 98 -4.28 -11.06 18.60
C GLN A 98 -4.40 -10.08 17.43
N VAL A 99 -4.02 -8.83 17.68
CA VAL A 99 -3.97 -7.81 16.64
C VAL A 99 -2.84 -8.11 15.66
N GLY A 100 -3.18 -8.22 14.37
CA GLY A 100 -2.20 -8.36 13.30
C GLY A 100 -1.74 -7.02 12.78
N VAL A 101 -2.68 -6.10 12.54
CA VAL A 101 -2.39 -4.73 12.10
C VAL A 101 -3.11 -3.75 13.01
N HIS A 102 -2.39 -2.74 13.48
CA HIS A 102 -2.93 -1.61 14.21
C HIS A 102 -2.65 -0.32 13.45
N GLY A 103 -3.64 0.53 13.28
CA GLY A 103 -3.52 1.73 12.48
C GLY A 103 -4.19 2.96 13.08
N MET A 104 -3.58 4.10 12.77
CA MET A 104 -4.17 5.43 12.97
C MET A 104 -4.52 6.00 11.60
N VAL A 105 -5.77 6.42 11.42
CA VAL A 105 -6.26 6.99 10.16
C VAL A 105 -6.87 8.37 10.43
N THR A 106 -6.46 9.34 9.63
CA THR A 106 -7.07 10.66 9.62
C THR A 106 -8.03 10.76 8.42
N MET A 107 -9.29 11.01 8.74
CA MET A 107 -10.35 11.33 7.77
C MET A 107 -10.61 12.82 7.79
N ALA A 108 -10.82 13.43 6.63
CA ALA A 108 -11.10 14.86 6.59
C ALA A 108 -12.03 15.27 5.45
N ARG A 109 -12.85 16.26 5.73
CA ARG A 109 -13.54 17.06 4.72
C ARG A 109 -12.65 18.23 4.36
N ARG A 110 -12.13 18.23 3.13
CA ARG A 110 -11.14 19.22 2.69
C ARG A 110 -11.82 20.58 2.40
N PRO A 111 -11.33 21.69 2.97
CA PRO A 111 -11.76 23.01 2.56
C PRO A 111 -11.14 23.40 1.22
N ALA A 112 -11.79 24.28 0.48
CA ALA A 112 -11.19 24.91 -0.69
C ALA A 112 -10.07 25.86 -0.21
N THR A 113 -8.83 25.57 -0.63
CA THR A 113 -7.63 26.37 -0.33
C THR A 113 -6.77 26.46 -1.59
N PRO A 114 -5.89 27.46 -1.72
CA PRO A 114 -4.91 27.49 -2.81
C PRO A 114 -4.01 26.24 -2.77
N ASP A 115 -3.79 25.63 -3.90
CA ASP A 115 -2.84 24.50 -4.06
C ASP A 115 -1.42 25.01 -4.19
N PHE A 116 -0.46 24.24 -3.66
CA PHE A 116 0.96 24.44 -3.88
C PHE A 116 1.69 23.10 -3.82
N ALA A 117 2.81 23.00 -4.55
CA ALA A 117 3.69 21.86 -4.54
C ALA A 117 5.15 22.32 -4.65
N PHE A 118 6.04 21.72 -3.88
CA PHE A 118 7.49 21.96 -3.96
C PHE A 118 8.21 20.77 -4.60
N ALA A 119 7.58 19.60 -4.62
CA ALA A 119 8.13 18.41 -5.24
C ALA A 119 7.90 18.44 -6.76
N THR A 120 8.83 17.87 -7.52
CA THR A 120 8.76 17.79 -8.97
C THR A 120 8.79 16.33 -9.38
N MET A 121 7.85 15.94 -10.26
CA MET A 121 7.80 14.60 -10.82
C MET A 121 9.08 14.30 -11.62
N PRO A 122 9.70 13.12 -11.43
CA PRO A 122 10.80 12.66 -12.27
C PRO A 122 10.41 12.60 -13.75
N LEU A 123 11.38 12.87 -14.64
CA LEU A 123 11.16 12.67 -16.07
C LEU A 123 10.96 11.19 -16.36
N ALA A 124 9.91 10.87 -17.08
CA ALA A 124 9.57 9.52 -17.48
C ALA A 124 8.99 9.51 -18.90
N PRO A 125 9.34 8.53 -19.75
CA PRO A 125 8.67 8.35 -21.03
C PRO A 125 7.22 7.95 -20.82
N ASP A 126 6.40 8.15 -21.85
CA ASP A 126 5.00 7.75 -21.84
C ASP A 126 4.88 6.25 -21.55
N PRO A 127 4.02 5.82 -20.60
CA PRO A 127 3.86 4.41 -20.27
C PRO A 127 3.45 3.55 -21.47
N ASP A 128 2.71 4.10 -22.41
CA ASP A 128 2.26 3.36 -23.60
C ASP A 128 3.39 3.08 -24.61
N SER A 129 4.53 3.79 -24.46
CA SER A 129 5.76 3.50 -25.22
C SER A 129 6.60 2.37 -24.61
N LEU A 130 6.29 1.93 -23.39
CA LEU A 130 7.04 0.91 -22.68
C LEU A 130 6.42 -0.48 -22.92
N PRO A 131 7.26 -1.54 -23.01
CA PRO A 131 6.73 -2.89 -23.11
C PRO A 131 5.88 -3.22 -21.87
N SER A 132 4.74 -3.88 -22.09
CA SER A 132 4.00 -4.50 -21.00
C SER A 132 4.86 -5.65 -20.45
N PRO A 133 5.22 -5.67 -19.18
CA PRO A 133 5.94 -6.81 -18.65
C PRO A 133 4.97 -7.98 -18.53
N ASP A 134 5.09 -8.94 -19.44
CA ASP A 134 4.75 -10.31 -19.10
C ASP A 134 5.77 -10.71 -18.02
N MET A 135 5.37 -10.67 -16.76
CA MET A 135 6.19 -11.19 -15.66
C MET A 135 6.07 -12.72 -15.66
N PRO A 136 6.99 -13.46 -16.31
CA PRO A 136 6.99 -14.92 -16.23
C PRO A 136 7.21 -15.28 -14.77
N GLY A 137 6.26 -16.00 -14.15
CA GLY A 137 6.38 -16.48 -12.78
C GLY A 137 5.84 -15.54 -11.70
N ALA A 138 5.23 -14.40 -12.02
CA ALA A 138 4.41 -13.69 -11.05
C ALA A 138 3.22 -14.59 -10.68
N SER A 139 3.24 -15.12 -9.46
CA SER A 139 2.13 -15.90 -8.94
C SER A 139 0.84 -15.10 -9.09
N GLN A 140 -0.20 -15.71 -9.69
CA GLN A 140 -1.54 -15.11 -9.79
C GLN A 140 -2.17 -14.83 -8.41
N HIS A 141 -1.52 -15.34 -7.36
CA HIS A 141 -1.94 -15.27 -5.96
C HIS A 141 -1.17 -14.23 -5.14
N TYR A 142 -0.49 -13.28 -5.80
CA TYR A 142 0.24 -12.23 -5.10
C TYR A 142 -0.50 -10.90 -5.22
N GLY A 143 -0.83 -10.26 -4.08
CA GLY A 143 -1.59 -9.00 -4.06
C GLY A 143 -1.03 -7.93 -4.98
N ALA A 144 0.30 -7.86 -5.14
CA ALA A 144 0.93 -6.95 -6.10
C ALA A 144 0.54 -7.22 -7.57
N SER A 145 0.06 -8.43 -7.91
CA SER A 145 -0.43 -8.74 -9.26
C SER A 145 -1.74 -8.01 -9.60
N ALA A 146 -2.41 -7.43 -8.60
CA ALA A 146 -3.56 -6.56 -8.80
C ALA A 146 -3.22 -5.27 -9.56
N PHE A 147 -1.91 -5.00 -9.76
CA PHE A 147 -1.40 -3.82 -10.43
C PHE A 147 -0.55 -4.20 -11.65
N GLU A 148 -0.76 -3.49 -12.76
CA GLU A 148 0.15 -3.52 -13.89
C GLU A 148 1.31 -2.59 -13.61
N ARG A 149 2.55 -3.07 -13.86
CA ARG A 149 3.76 -2.28 -13.68
C ARG A 149 4.52 -2.22 -14.99
N ARG A 150 4.95 -1.02 -15.40
CA ARG A 150 5.88 -0.79 -16.51
C ARG A 150 7.12 -0.12 -15.95
N THR A 151 8.19 -0.90 -15.81
CA THR A 151 9.42 -0.47 -15.16
C THR A 151 10.26 0.39 -16.09
N LEU A 152 10.75 1.52 -15.56
CA LEU A 152 11.72 2.36 -16.22
C LEU A 152 13.13 2.04 -15.71
N GLU A 153 13.29 1.98 -14.38
CA GLU A 153 14.59 1.71 -13.75
C GLU A 153 14.43 0.95 -12.44
N GLY A 154 15.51 0.33 -12.00
CA GLY A 154 15.63 -0.26 -10.67
C GLY A 154 14.86 -1.56 -10.45
N PHE A 155 14.35 -2.25 -11.47
CA PHE A 155 13.70 -3.55 -11.29
C PHE A 155 14.08 -4.52 -12.42
N PRO A 156 14.34 -5.80 -12.14
CA PRO A 156 14.41 -6.43 -10.80
C PRO A 156 15.57 -5.87 -9.95
N PRO A 157 15.48 -5.98 -8.60
CA PRO A 157 16.54 -5.56 -7.70
C PRO A 157 17.88 -6.21 -8.02
N LYS A 158 18.96 -5.42 -8.09
CA LYS A 158 20.32 -5.91 -8.31
C LYS A 158 21.18 -5.57 -7.09
N PRO A 159 21.83 -6.55 -6.45
CA PRO A 159 22.69 -6.32 -5.30
C PRO A 159 23.82 -5.31 -5.60
N GLY A 160 24.04 -4.36 -4.68
CA GLY A 160 25.07 -3.33 -4.84
C GLY A 160 24.72 -2.22 -5.83
N GLY A 161 23.50 -2.22 -6.36
CA GLY A 161 22.97 -1.13 -7.21
C GLY A 161 22.39 0.03 -6.41
N ASP A 162 21.92 1.03 -7.15
CA ASP A 162 21.11 2.11 -6.56
C ASP A 162 19.80 1.52 -6.00
N SER A 163 19.39 2.02 -4.85
CA SER A 163 18.11 1.63 -4.24
C SER A 163 16.91 2.24 -4.94
N ARG A 164 17.12 3.25 -5.81
CA ARG A 164 16.04 3.93 -6.52
C ARG A 164 15.39 3.03 -7.56
N SER A 165 14.07 3.10 -7.64
CA SER A 165 13.30 2.52 -8.73
C SER A 165 12.22 3.47 -9.22
N LEU A 166 11.91 3.40 -10.50
CA LEU A 166 10.91 4.20 -11.17
C LEU A 166 10.04 3.31 -12.06
N ALA A 167 8.74 3.40 -11.90
CA ALA A 167 7.81 2.60 -12.69
C ALA A 167 6.45 3.28 -12.84
N TRP A 168 5.82 3.11 -13.98
CA TRP A 168 4.40 3.37 -14.13
C TRP A 168 3.60 2.19 -13.56
N VAL A 169 2.58 2.51 -12.78
CA VAL A 169 1.71 1.52 -12.13
C VAL A 169 0.25 1.90 -12.35
N ARG A 170 -0.59 0.93 -12.70
CA ARG A 170 -2.05 1.11 -12.72
C ARG A 170 -2.77 -0.08 -12.11
N SER A 171 -3.97 0.15 -11.63
CA SER A 171 -4.82 -0.91 -11.08
C SER A 171 -5.37 -1.80 -12.21
N ARG A 172 -5.42 -3.12 -11.96
CA ARG A 172 -6.18 -4.10 -12.73
C ARG A 172 -7.56 -4.38 -12.11
N ARG A 173 -7.89 -3.68 -11.01
CA ARG A 173 -9.08 -3.87 -10.18
C ARG A 173 -10.07 -2.72 -10.30
N GLY A 174 -9.97 -1.92 -11.36
CA GLY A 174 -10.85 -0.79 -11.63
C GLY A 174 -10.18 0.57 -11.42
N PRO A 175 -10.95 1.65 -11.58
CA PRO A 175 -10.47 3.01 -11.46
C PRO A 175 -9.80 3.28 -10.13
N LEU A 176 -8.80 4.15 -10.15
CA LEU A 176 -8.04 4.52 -8.97
C LEU A 176 -8.92 5.28 -7.97
N ASP A 177 -8.90 4.82 -6.73
CA ASP A 177 -9.57 5.46 -5.60
C ASP A 177 -8.63 5.49 -4.38
N LYS A 178 -9.12 5.99 -3.24
CA LYS A 178 -8.30 6.11 -2.02
C LYS A 178 -7.78 4.78 -1.51
N ALA A 179 -8.58 3.71 -1.57
CA ALA A 179 -8.17 2.39 -1.12
C ALA A 179 -7.10 1.80 -2.05
N LEU A 180 -7.31 1.85 -3.36
CA LEU A 180 -6.33 1.39 -4.36
C LEU A 180 -5.04 2.21 -4.31
N LEU A 181 -5.12 3.55 -4.17
CA LEU A 181 -3.94 4.38 -3.98
C LEU A 181 -3.18 3.99 -2.71
N GLY A 182 -3.90 3.77 -1.60
CA GLY A 182 -3.31 3.25 -0.36
C GLY A 182 -2.63 1.90 -0.57
N MET A 183 -3.26 0.95 -1.28
CA MET A 183 -2.67 -0.36 -1.57
C MET A 183 -1.37 -0.26 -2.39
N ILE A 184 -1.30 0.67 -3.33
CA ILE A 184 -0.10 0.89 -4.15
C ILE A 184 1.10 1.31 -3.27
N THR A 185 0.87 1.93 -2.11
CA THR A 185 1.96 2.36 -1.23
C THR A 185 2.79 1.21 -0.65
N ASP A 186 2.29 -0.02 -0.71
CA ASP A 186 3.01 -1.25 -0.32
C ASP A 186 3.35 -2.13 -1.54
N ASN A 187 3.40 -1.56 -2.75
CA ASN A 187 3.60 -2.33 -3.98
C ASN A 187 5.04 -2.26 -4.54
N SER A 188 6.00 -1.79 -3.77
CA SER A 188 7.41 -1.73 -4.18
C SER A 188 8.19 -2.95 -3.71
N ALA A 189 9.27 -3.31 -4.42
CA ALA A 189 10.19 -4.33 -3.93
C ALA A 189 10.96 -3.80 -2.72
N PRO A 190 11.15 -4.58 -1.65
CA PRO A 190 11.86 -4.13 -0.46
C PRO A 190 13.28 -3.62 -0.78
N ARG A 191 13.63 -2.44 -0.30
CA ARG A 191 14.89 -1.77 -0.65
C ARG A 191 16.13 -2.54 -0.22
N VAL A 192 16.05 -3.32 0.84
CA VAL A 192 17.15 -4.21 1.25
C VAL A 192 17.58 -5.20 0.15
N MET A 193 16.67 -5.57 -0.78
CA MET A 193 17.01 -6.47 -1.89
C MET A 193 17.97 -5.82 -2.90
N TYR A 194 18.03 -4.50 -2.97
CA TYR A 194 18.97 -3.77 -3.82
C TYR A 194 20.38 -3.76 -3.23
N ALA A 195 20.49 -3.86 -1.91
CA ALA A 195 21.77 -3.95 -1.23
C ALA A 195 22.28 -5.41 -1.12
N LEU A 196 21.40 -6.33 -0.71
CA LEU A 196 21.78 -7.68 -0.28
C LEU A 196 21.27 -8.80 -1.20
N GLY A 197 20.43 -8.49 -2.20
CA GLY A 197 19.87 -9.46 -3.15
C GLY A 197 18.50 -10.01 -2.75
N PRO A 198 17.87 -10.80 -3.64
CA PRO A 198 16.48 -11.22 -3.51
C PRO A 198 16.23 -12.36 -2.51
N THR A 199 17.30 -12.99 -1.97
CA THR A 199 17.18 -14.11 -1.02
C THR A 199 17.02 -13.67 0.44
N ILE A 200 16.57 -12.46 0.65
CA ILE A 200 16.34 -11.87 1.97
C ILE A 200 14.87 -12.02 2.34
N MET A 201 14.59 -12.52 3.54
CA MET A 201 13.25 -12.43 4.12
C MET A 201 13.03 -11.04 4.67
N THR A 202 11.92 -10.44 4.27
CA THR A 202 11.51 -9.13 4.75
C THR A 202 10.08 -9.16 5.28
N THR A 203 9.80 -8.31 6.25
CA THR A 203 8.45 -8.03 6.73
C THR A 203 8.35 -6.55 7.06
N THR A 204 7.24 -5.93 6.68
CA THR A 204 6.95 -4.55 7.06
C THR A 204 6.69 -4.48 8.57
N LEU A 205 7.34 -3.54 9.26
CA LEU A 205 7.05 -3.22 10.66
C LEU A 205 6.04 -2.08 10.76
N SER A 206 6.24 -1.03 9.96
CA SER A 206 5.33 0.10 9.91
C SER A 206 5.34 0.74 8.52
N LEU A 207 4.20 1.33 8.18
CA LEU A 207 4.04 2.11 6.97
C LEU A 207 3.17 3.33 7.28
N THR A 208 3.62 4.51 6.83
CA THR A 208 2.84 5.74 6.84
C THR A 208 2.60 6.17 5.41
N ALA A 209 1.35 6.47 5.08
CA ALA A 209 0.96 7.03 3.79
C ALA A 209 0.19 8.34 3.97
N TYR A 210 0.51 9.33 3.16
CA TYR A 210 -0.21 10.60 3.05
C TYR A 210 -0.90 10.65 1.68
N LEU A 211 -2.22 10.69 1.66
CA LEU A 211 -3.04 10.66 0.45
C LEU A 211 -3.43 12.08 0.06
N HIS A 212 -2.56 12.73 -0.72
CA HIS A 212 -2.71 14.14 -1.10
C HIS A 212 -3.86 14.39 -2.07
N ALA A 213 -4.06 13.49 -3.04
CA ALA A 213 -5.13 13.63 -4.02
C ALA A 213 -6.51 13.54 -3.38
N THR A 214 -7.47 14.33 -3.85
CA THR A 214 -8.89 14.21 -3.50
C THR A 214 -9.55 13.05 -4.22
N VAL A 215 -10.77 12.68 -3.82
CA VAL A 215 -11.56 11.65 -4.52
C VAL A 215 -11.83 12.05 -5.97
N GLU A 216 -12.11 13.33 -6.23
CA GLU A 216 -12.36 13.86 -7.56
C GLU A 216 -11.10 13.77 -8.43
N GLU A 217 -9.94 14.11 -7.89
CA GLU A 217 -8.66 14.02 -8.61
C GLU A 217 -8.28 12.57 -8.94
N LEU A 218 -8.61 11.61 -8.08
CA LEU A 218 -8.43 10.19 -8.36
C LEU A 218 -9.41 9.70 -9.43
N ALA A 219 -10.65 10.20 -9.43
CA ALA A 219 -11.60 9.91 -10.50
C ALA A 219 -11.12 10.42 -11.87
N GLU A 220 -10.38 11.55 -11.92
CA GLU A 220 -9.74 12.04 -13.15
C GLU A 220 -8.59 11.12 -13.62
N VAL A 221 -7.89 10.43 -12.71
CA VAL A 221 -6.90 9.41 -13.10
C VAL A 221 -7.61 8.20 -13.72
N GLY A 222 -8.74 7.77 -13.14
CA GLY A 222 -9.49 6.64 -13.62
C GLY A 222 -8.64 5.36 -13.67
N ASP A 223 -8.57 4.74 -14.87
CA ASP A 223 -7.80 3.51 -15.13
C ASP A 223 -6.38 3.80 -15.67
N ASP A 224 -5.93 5.05 -15.61
CA ASP A 224 -4.62 5.44 -16.15
C ASP A 224 -3.47 5.07 -15.20
N PHE A 225 -2.25 5.12 -15.73
CA PHE A 225 -1.02 4.92 -14.98
C PHE A 225 -0.70 6.11 -14.09
N ILE A 226 -0.16 5.82 -12.91
CA ILE A 226 0.55 6.77 -12.06
C ILE A 226 2.03 6.42 -12.01
N LEU A 227 2.91 7.42 -11.92
CA LEU A 227 4.34 7.18 -11.77
C LEU A 227 4.66 6.96 -10.30
N VAL A 228 5.39 5.89 -10.01
CA VAL A 228 5.86 5.53 -8.67
C VAL A 228 7.37 5.62 -8.64
N GLU A 229 7.88 6.50 -7.81
CA GLU A 229 9.29 6.60 -7.46
C GLU A 229 9.48 6.05 -6.05
N CYS A 230 10.46 5.17 -5.87
CA CYS A 230 10.74 4.57 -4.58
C CYS A 230 12.24 4.45 -4.36
N GLU A 231 12.73 4.78 -3.16
CA GLU A 231 14.13 4.66 -2.78
C GLU A 231 14.28 4.28 -1.29
N GLY A 232 15.41 3.67 -0.96
CA GLY A 232 15.86 3.46 0.43
C GLY A 232 17.04 4.37 0.73
N ARG A 233 17.15 4.82 1.95
CA ARG A 233 18.22 5.71 2.41
C ARG A 233 19.25 4.98 3.24
N VAL A 234 18.79 4.05 4.09
CA VAL A 234 19.67 3.33 5.01
C VAL A 234 19.10 1.96 5.38
N GLY A 235 19.99 1.02 5.63
CA GLY A 235 19.65 -0.29 6.19
C GLY A 235 20.82 -0.83 7.01
N GLY A 236 20.50 -1.56 8.07
CA GLY A 236 21.48 -2.18 8.96
C GLY A 236 20.82 -2.70 10.23
N GLY A 237 21.50 -3.60 10.96
CA GLY A 237 20.96 -4.15 12.20
C GLY A 237 19.60 -4.86 12.06
N GLY A 238 19.26 -5.37 10.87
CA GLY A 238 18.00 -6.04 10.59
C GLY A 238 16.87 -5.11 10.15
N ALA A 239 17.07 -3.79 10.06
CA ALA A 239 16.07 -2.84 9.63
C ALA A 239 16.50 -2.07 8.37
N SER A 240 15.56 -1.75 7.50
CA SER A 240 15.76 -0.88 6.34
C SER A 240 14.57 0.04 6.14
N ASP A 241 14.83 1.26 5.70
CA ASP A 241 13.79 2.20 5.35
C ASP A 241 13.45 2.17 3.85
N GLU A 242 12.30 2.75 3.55
CA GLU A 242 11.82 2.97 2.19
C GLU A 242 10.97 4.24 2.18
N ARG A 243 11.11 5.06 1.14
CA ARG A 243 10.19 6.18 0.88
C ARG A 243 9.73 6.17 -0.57
N SER A 244 8.49 6.59 -0.82
CA SER A 244 7.92 6.61 -2.14
C SER A 244 7.10 7.87 -2.40
N SER A 245 7.06 8.26 -3.67
CA SER A 245 6.23 9.34 -4.21
C SER A 245 5.41 8.82 -5.38
N TYR A 246 4.14 9.26 -5.47
CA TYR A 246 3.16 8.77 -6.42
C TYR A 246 2.60 9.95 -7.20
N TRP A 247 2.74 9.92 -8.53
CA TRP A 247 2.49 11.07 -9.38
C TRP A 247 1.45 10.76 -10.46
N ARG A 248 0.55 11.69 -10.71
CA ARG A 248 -0.27 11.69 -11.93
C ARG A 248 0.60 12.05 -13.13
N ARG A 249 0.21 11.65 -14.35
CA ARG A 249 0.98 11.92 -15.59
C ARG A 249 1.32 13.39 -15.81
N ASP A 250 0.49 14.30 -15.36
CA ASP A 250 0.69 15.75 -15.50
C ASP A 250 1.63 16.36 -14.45
N GLY A 251 2.18 15.52 -13.56
CA GLY A 251 3.11 15.96 -12.52
C GLY A 251 2.47 16.29 -11.18
N LYS A 252 1.16 16.06 -11.00
CA LYS A 252 0.54 16.23 -9.69
C LYS A 252 0.93 15.11 -8.74
N LEU A 253 1.41 15.47 -7.53
CA LEU A 253 1.71 14.52 -6.47
C LEU A 253 0.41 14.01 -5.84
N LEU A 254 0.15 12.70 -5.96
CA LEU A 254 -1.06 12.06 -5.47
C LEU A 254 -0.92 11.55 -4.05
N ALA A 255 0.24 11.00 -3.72
CA ALA A 255 0.55 10.46 -2.39
C ALA A 255 2.06 10.44 -2.13
N THR A 256 2.41 10.30 -0.85
CA THR A 256 3.75 9.93 -0.39
C THR A 256 3.65 8.85 0.67
N SER A 257 4.69 8.00 0.79
CA SER A 257 4.75 7.01 1.86
C SER A 257 6.16 6.82 2.40
N GLU A 258 6.24 6.41 3.66
CA GLU A 258 7.45 5.92 4.30
C GLU A 258 7.17 4.59 4.98
N GLN A 259 8.13 3.66 4.86
CA GLN A 259 8.01 2.30 5.40
C GLN A 259 9.29 1.92 6.13
N LEU A 260 9.16 1.19 7.23
CA LEU A 260 10.23 0.49 7.91
C LEU A 260 10.01 -1.01 7.77
N ALA A 261 11.00 -1.70 7.22
CA ALA A 261 11.00 -3.15 7.09
C ALA A 261 12.04 -3.79 8.01
N TRP A 262 11.67 -4.91 8.61
CA TRP A 262 12.61 -5.84 9.25
C TRP A 262 13.08 -6.85 8.23
N TYR A 263 14.38 -7.20 8.25
CA TYR A 263 14.92 -8.22 7.37
C TYR A 263 15.89 -9.16 8.07
N ARG A 264 16.02 -10.35 7.53
CA ARG A 264 17.04 -11.33 7.92
C ARG A 264 17.55 -12.09 6.69
N GLN A 265 18.83 -12.41 6.68
CA GLN A 265 19.37 -13.35 5.71
C GLN A 265 18.86 -14.75 6.03
N LEU A 266 18.39 -15.46 5.01
CA LEU A 266 18.20 -16.89 5.14
C LEU A 266 19.59 -17.52 5.16
N ASN A 267 19.98 -18.11 6.28
CA ASN A 267 21.20 -18.90 6.33
C ASN A 267 21.12 -19.96 5.23
N ARG A 268 21.99 -19.89 4.24
CA ARG A 268 22.23 -21.03 3.38
C ARG A 268 22.80 -22.09 4.32
N THR A 269 22.02 -23.09 4.70
CA THR A 269 22.56 -24.33 5.25
C THR A 269 23.56 -24.81 4.20
N SER A 270 24.85 -24.75 4.54
CA SER A 270 25.89 -25.40 3.73
C SER A 270 25.48 -26.87 3.62
N PRO A 271 25.42 -27.44 2.43
CA PRO A 271 25.33 -28.90 2.35
C PRO A 271 26.61 -29.48 2.98
N GLU A 272 26.44 -30.28 4.01
CA GLU A 272 27.47 -31.18 4.51
C GLU A 272 27.93 -32.17 3.42
#